data_69fe87e55bab638ee9674f73da18a0cf
#
_entry.id   69fe87e55bab638ee9674f73da18a0cf
#
_cell.length_a   1.000
_cell.length_b   1.000
_cell.length_c   1.000
_cell.angle_alpha   90.00
_cell.angle_beta   90.00
_cell.angle_gamma   90.00
#
_symmetry.space_group_name_H-M   'P 1'
#
loop_
_entity.id
_entity.type
_entity.pdbx_description
1 polymer ?
#
loop_
_entity_poly.entity_id
_entity_poly.type
_entity_poly.pdbx_seq_one_letter_code
_entity_poly.pdbx_strand_id
1 'polypeptide(L)'
;MKSRLLNGAIALSDLALASGETEWRPLSAYPPFAPPPPPPLVAVDPAKPPLRREQLGAYTAATLQFDERPLHQTTIHWMALSGSVIGALLCLIVIMPIAMLAAWRDFYWAWLLVVIPLGILVSAAVTVRTSELVITDRRVLIKVGFIQRHTFEMFISKIESVAVFQSMLGRLFNYGTVEIRGTGGSSESFATIAAPLPFRDAIQLVQSSSERR
;
A
#
# COMPACT_ATOMS: atom_id res chain seq x y z
N MET A 1 25.16 30.37 7.34
CA MET A 1 25.57 28.97 7.22
C MET A 1 24.51 28.13 6.47
N LYS A 2 23.22 28.19 6.82
CA LYS A 2 22.13 27.49 6.08
C LYS A 2 22.10 27.78 4.56
N SER A 3 22.34 29.02 4.14
CA SER A 3 22.34 29.38 2.71
C SER A 3 23.47 28.72 1.90
N ARG A 4 24.62 28.47 2.53
CA ARG A 4 25.76 27.79 1.89
C ARG A 4 25.54 26.27 1.76
N LEU A 5 24.81 25.67 2.68
CA LEU A 5 24.34 24.28 2.54
C LEU A 5 23.40 24.11 1.37
N LEU A 6 22.42 25.03 1.21
CA LEU A 6 21.47 25.02 0.11
C LEU A 6 22.12 25.18 -1.28
N ASN A 7 23.24 25.88 -1.32
CA ASN A 7 24.01 26.10 -2.55
C ASN A 7 25.08 25.03 -2.81
N GLY A 8 25.11 23.94 -2.02
CA GLY A 8 26.08 22.85 -2.16
C GLY A 8 27.53 23.20 -1.85
N ALA A 9 27.78 24.38 -1.29
CA ALA A 9 29.15 24.85 -0.95
C ALA A 9 29.69 24.22 0.35
N ILE A 10 28.84 23.62 1.17
CA ILE A 10 29.19 22.90 2.40
C ILE A 10 28.32 21.65 2.47
N ALA A 11 28.91 20.51 2.76
CA ALA A 11 28.21 19.26 2.96
C ALA A 11 27.91 19.00 4.46
N LEU A 12 26.89 18.19 4.76
CA LEU A 12 26.61 17.81 6.16
C LEU A 12 27.70 16.94 6.79
N SER A 13 28.53 16.31 5.95
CA SER A 13 29.70 15.53 6.35
C SER A 13 30.95 16.41 6.67
N ASP A 14 30.92 17.68 6.29
CA ASP A 14 32.07 18.57 6.53
C ASP A 14 32.25 18.79 8.04
N LEU A 15 33.52 18.79 8.45
CA LEU A 15 33.88 18.96 9.85
C LEU A 15 33.70 20.43 10.27
N ALA A 16 33.08 20.62 11.42
CA ALA A 16 32.90 21.93 12.04
C ALA A 16 33.34 21.87 13.50
N LEU A 17 33.79 23.03 13.99
CA LEU A 17 34.16 23.25 15.38
C LEU A 17 33.22 24.31 15.96
N ALA A 18 32.44 23.96 16.98
CA ALA A 18 31.62 24.93 17.69
C ALA A 18 32.46 25.77 18.66
N SER A 19 31.97 26.97 18.94
CA SER A 19 32.65 27.88 19.88
C SER A 19 32.73 27.27 21.29
N GLY A 20 33.94 26.93 21.75
CA GLY A 20 34.15 26.29 23.04
C GLY A 20 34.41 24.79 23.00
N GLU A 21 34.31 24.14 21.84
CA GLU A 21 34.72 22.75 21.64
C GLU A 21 36.16 22.66 21.11
N THR A 22 36.83 21.58 21.45
CA THR A 22 38.22 21.32 21.01
C THR A 22 38.28 20.20 19.94
N GLU A 23 37.17 19.53 19.67
CA GLU A 23 37.10 18.40 18.78
C GLU A 23 36.28 18.73 17.52
N TRP A 24 36.84 18.41 16.36
CA TRP A 24 36.15 18.57 15.07
C TRP A 24 35.12 17.47 14.89
N ARG A 25 33.84 17.86 14.66
CA ARG A 25 32.75 16.96 14.41
C ARG A 25 32.04 17.28 13.10
N PRO A 26 31.42 16.29 12.44
CA PRO A 26 30.64 16.55 11.23
C PRO A 26 29.50 17.50 11.54
N LEU A 27 29.15 18.37 10.60
CA LEU A 27 28.13 19.38 10.75
C LEU A 27 26.75 18.75 11.12
N SER A 28 26.51 17.53 10.66
CA SER A 28 25.30 16.74 11.01
C SER A 28 25.20 16.40 12.50
N ALA A 29 26.28 16.46 13.27
CA ALA A 29 26.24 16.19 14.71
C ALA A 29 25.67 17.38 15.53
N TYR A 30 25.55 18.58 14.93
CA TYR A 30 25.03 19.74 15.63
C TYR A 30 23.50 19.87 15.44
N PRO A 31 22.73 20.13 16.52
CA PRO A 31 21.26 20.12 16.50
C PRO A 31 20.59 20.90 15.36
N PRO A 32 21.07 22.09 14.96
CA PRO A 32 20.46 22.85 13.87
C PRO A 32 20.60 22.20 12.49
N PHE A 33 21.54 21.27 12.33
CA PHE A 33 21.90 20.61 11.07
C PHE A 33 21.75 19.08 11.14
N ALA A 34 21.46 18.55 12.33
CA ALA A 34 21.14 17.14 12.47
C ALA A 34 19.96 16.80 11.54
N PRO A 35 20.06 15.71 10.76
CA PRO A 35 18.91 15.22 10.02
C PRO A 35 17.77 14.94 11.02
N PRO A 36 16.51 15.23 10.66
CA PRO A 36 15.40 14.87 11.52
C PRO A 36 15.51 13.38 11.87
N PRO A 37 15.25 13.00 13.12
CA PRO A 37 15.27 11.59 13.48
C PRO A 37 14.38 10.84 12.47
N PRO A 38 14.83 9.68 11.96
CA PRO A 38 13.98 8.88 11.09
C PRO A 38 12.63 8.71 11.78
N PRO A 39 11.51 8.85 11.05
CA PRO A 39 10.20 8.62 11.64
C PRO A 39 10.26 7.28 12.38
N PRO A 40 9.69 7.19 13.58
CA PRO A 40 9.73 5.95 14.32
C PRO A 40 9.22 4.86 13.37
N LEU A 41 10.09 3.89 13.08
CA LEU A 41 9.68 2.69 12.36
C LEU A 41 8.47 2.20 13.16
N VAL A 42 7.29 2.20 12.55
CA VAL A 42 6.13 1.54 13.16
C VAL A 42 6.59 0.10 13.29
N ALA A 43 7.08 -0.21 14.46
CA ALA A 43 7.70 -1.49 14.74
C ALA A 43 6.65 -2.55 14.40
N VAL A 44 6.86 -3.26 13.31
CA VAL A 44 6.32 -4.62 13.22
C VAL A 44 7.01 -5.30 14.39
N ASP A 45 6.27 -5.43 15.48
CA ASP A 45 6.78 -5.98 16.73
C ASP A 45 7.36 -7.37 16.41
N PRO A 46 8.67 -7.59 16.48
CA PRO A 46 9.25 -8.89 16.23
C PRO A 46 8.76 -9.94 17.25
N ALA A 47 8.18 -9.48 18.35
CA ALA A 47 7.51 -10.32 19.36
C ALA A 47 6.06 -10.67 18.98
N LYS A 48 5.48 -10.06 17.91
CA LYS A 48 4.16 -10.45 17.45
C LYS A 48 4.24 -11.84 16.83
N PRO A 49 3.49 -12.82 17.38
CA PRO A 49 3.54 -14.17 16.82
C PRO A 49 3.13 -14.15 15.33
N PRO A 50 3.74 -15.00 14.51
CA PRO A 50 3.39 -15.09 13.10
C PRO A 50 1.88 -15.35 12.97
N LEU A 51 1.28 -14.80 11.93
CA LEU A 51 -0.15 -14.99 11.67
C LEU A 51 -0.43 -16.50 11.50
N ARG A 52 -1.49 -16.99 12.14
CA ARG A 52 -1.91 -18.37 11.96
C ARG A 52 -2.49 -18.55 10.56
N ARG A 53 -2.29 -19.72 9.95
CA ARG A 53 -2.85 -20.05 8.62
C ARG A 53 -4.36 -19.84 8.54
N GLU A 54 -5.07 -20.05 9.64
CA GLU A 54 -6.54 -19.84 9.74
C GLU A 54 -6.96 -18.36 9.62
N GLN A 55 -6.04 -17.44 9.85
CA GLN A 55 -6.27 -15.99 9.75
C GLN A 55 -5.97 -15.44 8.35
N LEU A 56 -5.37 -16.26 7.49
CA LEU A 56 -5.00 -15.90 6.13
C LEU A 56 -6.18 -16.10 5.19
N GLY A 57 -6.20 -15.33 4.11
CA GLY A 57 -7.14 -15.58 3.04
C GLY A 57 -6.90 -16.93 2.36
N ALA A 58 -7.94 -17.44 1.69
CA ALA A 58 -7.92 -18.78 1.10
C ALA A 58 -6.79 -18.98 0.08
N TYR A 59 -6.45 -17.94 -0.68
CA TYR A 59 -5.37 -18.01 -1.66
C TYR A 59 -4.00 -18.12 -0.98
N THR A 60 -3.74 -17.25 -0.03
CA THR A 60 -2.47 -17.23 0.71
C THR A 60 -2.27 -18.52 1.48
N ALA A 61 -3.33 -19.01 2.16
CA ALA A 61 -3.27 -20.27 2.91
C ALA A 61 -2.94 -21.48 2.01
N ALA A 62 -3.43 -21.48 0.75
CA ALA A 62 -3.16 -22.53 -0.23
C ALA A 62 -1.76 -22.42 -0.87
N THR A 63 -1.25 -21.20 -1.04
CA THR A 63 0.03 -20.94 -1.74
C THR A 63 1.22 -20.94 -0.79
N LEU A 64 1.00 -20.78 0.52
CA LEU A 64 2.03 -20.71 1.54
C LEU A 64 2.80 -22.04 1.65
N GLN A 65 4.13 -21.99 1.50
CA GLN A 65 4.98 -23.16 1.69
C GLN A 65 4.98 -23.60 3.16
N PHE A 66 5.30 -24.87 3.42
CA PHE A 66 5.22 -25.46 4.75
C PHE A 66 6.14 -24.76 5.78
N ASP A 67 7.29 -24.26 5.31
CA ASP A 67 8.34 -23.62 6.11
C ASP A 67 8.30 -22.08 6.04
N GLU A 68 7.23 -21.49 5.49
CA GLU A 68 7.09 -20.05 5.27
C GLU A 68 6.19 -19.43 6.35
N ARG A 69 6.66 -18.32 6.95
CA ARG A 69 5.97 -17.65 8.05
C ARG A 69 5.33 -16.34 7.57
N PRO A 70 4.02 -16.20 7.62
CA PRO A 70 3.36 -14.94 7.33
C PRO A 70 3.55 -13.95 8.49
N LEU A 71 4.12 -12.80 8.19
CA LEU A 71 4.49 -11.77 9.17
C LEU A 71 3.50 -10.62 9.22
N HIS A 72 3.02 -10.19 8.05
CA HIS A 72 2.10 -9.07 7.95
C HIS A 72 1.06 -9.32 6.85
N GLN A 73 -0.18 -8.97 7.13
CA GLN A 73 -1.28 -9.01 6.16
C GLN A 73 -1.97 -7.67 6.09
N THR A 74 -2.28 -7.23 4.89
CA THR A 74 -3.16 -6.10 4.64
C THR A 74 -4.13 -6.43 3.50
N THR A 75 -5.08 -5.54 3.28
CA THR A 75 -6.13 -5.70 2.26
C THR A 75 -6.26 -4.43 1.44
N ILE A 76 -7.05 -4.48 0.39
CA ILE A 76 -7.45 -3.27 -0.32
C ILE A 76 -8.43 -2.49 0.56
N HIS A 77 -8.22 -1.18 0.64
CA HIS A 77 -9.05 -0.29 1.44
C HIS A 77 -10.42 -0.11 0.78
N TRP A 78 -11.49 0.06 1.58
CA TRP A 78 -12.85 0.25 1.08
C TRP A 78 -13.01 1.45 0.12
N MET A 79 -12.11 2.45 0.20
CA MET A 79 -12.07 3.57 -0.76
C MET A 79 -11.84 3.13 -2.22
N ALA A 80 -11.37 1.91 -2.47
CA ALA A 80 -11.34 1.34 -3.81
C ALA A 80 -12.74 1.22 -4.44
N LEU A 81 -13.79 1.14 -3.59
CA LEU A 81 -15.18 1.16 -4.04
C LEU A 81 -15.66 2.52 -4.55
N SER A 82 -14.97 3.63 -4.20
CA SER A 82 -15.45 4.98 -4.49
C SER A 82 -15.71 5.21 -5.98
N GLY A 83 -14.83 4.74 -6.85
CA GLY A 83 -15.01 4.83 -8.29
C GLY A 83 -16.24 4.05 -8.79
N SER A 84 -16.45 2.84 -8.25
CA SER A 84 -17.60 2.01 -8.59
C SER A 84 -18.91 2.60 -8.04
N VAL A 85 -18.89 3.19 -6.86
CA VAL A 85 -20.05 3.89 -6.28
C VAL A 85 -20.43 5.10 -7.13
N ILE A 86 -19.46 5.94 -7.50
CA ILE A 86 -19.69 7.09 -8.39
C ILE A 86 -20.23 6.63 -9.74
N GLY A 87 -19.62 5.59 -10.34
CA GLY A 87 -20.06 5.03 -11.60
C GLY A 87 -21.50 4.47 -11.52
N ALA A 88 -21.84 3.75 -10.46
CA ALA A 88 -23.20 3.24 -10.24
C ALA A 88 -24.22 4.37 -10.04
N LEU A 89 -23.88 5.44 -9.32
CA LEU A 89 -24.75 6.61 -9.13
C LEU A 89 -24.98 7.32 -10.46
N LEU A 90 -23.94 7.56 -11.25
CA LEU A 90 -24.08 8.17 -12.58
C LEU A 90 -24.95 7.30 -13.50
N CYS A 91 -24.74 5.98 -13.45
CA CYS A 91 -25.57 5.02 -14.19
C CYS A 91 -27.04 5.10 -13.77
N LEU A 92 -27.34 5.17 -12.46
CA LEU A 92 -28.68 5.32 -11.95
C LEU A 92 -29.33 6.65 -12.37
N ILE A 93 -28.60 7.76 -12.37
CA ILE A 93 -29.10 9.08 -12.82
C ILE A 93 -29.59 9.00 -14.29
N VAL A 94 -28.92 8.18 -15.11
CA VAL A 94 -29.33 8.00 -16.52
C VAL A 94 -30.42 6.95 -16.68
N ILE A 95 -30.31 5.83 -15.99
CA ILE A 95 -31.22 4.68 -16.13
C ILE A 95 -32.60 4.97 -15.52
N MET A 96 -32.66 5.61 -14.34
CA MET A 96 -33.92 5.84 -13.64
C MET A 96 -34.97 6.60 -14.46
N PRO A 97 -34.65 7.78 -15.08
CA PRO A 97 -35.64 8.47 -15.90
C PRO A 97 -36.04 7.66 -17.13
N ILE A 98 -35.12 6.92 -17.72
CA ILE A 98 -35.42 6.04 -18.89
C ILE A 98 -36.38 4.91 -18.46
N ALA A 99 -36.10 4.24 -17.37
CA ALA A 99 -36.95 3.18 -16.83
C ALA A 99 -38.33 3.70 -16.43
N MET A 100 -38.41 4.89 -15.84
CA MET A 100 -39.67 5.54 -15.47
C MET A 100 -40.50 5.90 -16.70
N LEU A 101 -39.86 6.45 -17.75
CA LEU A 101 -40.52 6.79 -19.00
C LEU A 101 -41.02 5.54 -19.75
N ALA A 102 -40.23 4.47 -19.74
CA ALA A 102 -40.60 3.18 -20.32
C ALA A 102 -41.76 2.50 -19.56
N ALA A 103 -41.73 2.58 -18.22
CA ALA A 103 -42.81 2.05 -17.39
C ALA A 103 -44.14 2.78 -17.64
N TRP A 104 -44.12 4.07 -17.93
CA TRP A 104 -45.31 4.83 -18.33
C TRP A 104 -45.97 4.27 -19.62
N ARG A 105 -45.16 3.63 -20.48
CA ARG A 105 -45.61 2.99 -21.72
C ARG A 105 -45.81 1.48 -21.59
N ASP A 106 -46.16 1.00 -20.38
CA ASP A 106 -46.38 -0.40 -20.04
C ASP A 106 -45.16 -1.33 -20.25
N PHE A 107 -43.95 -0.75 -20.27
CA PHE A 107 -42.69 -1.47 -20.49
C PHE A 107 -42.01 -1.79 -19.16
N TYR A 108 -42.67 -2.52 -18.27
CA TYR A 108 -42.25 -2.73 -16.89
C TYR A 108 -40.88 -3.44 -16.74
N TRP A 109 -40.51 -4.27 -17.68
CA TRP A 109 -39.23 -4.97 -17.66
C TRP A 109 -37.99 -4.03 -17.81
N ALA A 110 -38.18 -2.76 -18.17
CA ALA A 110 -37.10 -1.76 -18.15
C ALA A 110 -36.47 -1.57 -16.76
N TRP A 111 -37.19 -1.91 -15.69
CA TRP A 111 -36.61 -1.92 -14.34
C TRP A 111 -35.47 -2.92 -14.17
N LEU A 112 -35.35 -3.94 -15.02
CA LEU A 112 -34.21 -4.85 -15.02
C LEU A 112 -32.88 -4.15 -15.31
N LEU A 113 -32.89 -2.96 -15.95
CA LEU A 113 -31.68 -2.17 -16.16
C LEU A 113 -31.03 -1.72 -14.85
N VAL A 114 -31.77 -1.67 -13.74
CA VAL A 114 -31.24 -1.36 -12.41
C VAL A 114 -30.27 -2.47 -11.91
N VAL A 115 -30.31 -3.66 -12.48
CA VAL A 115 -29.38 -4.75 -12.15
C VAL A 115 -27.93 -4.37 -12.56
N ILE A 116 -27.75 -3.50 -13.57
CA ILE A 116 -26.43 -3.10 -14.06
C ILE A 116 -25.61 -2.36 -12.97
N PRO A 117 -26.09 -1.23 -12.39
CA PRO A 117 -25.36 -0.56 -11.32
C PRO A 117 -25.20 -1.42 -10.07
N LEU A 118 -26.16 -2.27 -9.76
CA LEU A 118 -26.04 -3.23 -8.66
C LEU A 118 -24.90 -4.22 -8.92
N GLY A 119 -24.80 -4.76 -10.14
CA GLY A 119 -23.71 -5.65 -10.55
C GLY A 119 -22.34 -4.99 -10.44
N ILE A 120 -22.22 -3.71 -10.80
CA ILE A 120 -20.98 -2.92 -10.63
C ILE A 120 -20.57 -2.86 -9.15
N LEU A 121 -21.51 -2.55 -8.26
CA LEU A 121 -21.24 -2.47 -6.83
C LEU A 121 -20.86 -3.81 -6.22
N VAL A 122 -21.59 -4.87 -6.57
CA VAL A 122 -21.33 -6.22 -6.08
C VAL A 122 -19.95 -6.69 -6.54
N SER A 123 -19.60 -6.52 -7.82
CA SER A 123 -18.30 -6.92 -8.36
C SER A 123 -17.14 -6.20 -7.67
N ALA A 124 -17.29 -4.91 -7.41
CA ALA A 124 -16.30 -4.11 -6.70
C ALA A 124 -16.15 -4.56 -5.23
N ALA A 125 -17.28 -4.78 -4.53
CA ALA A 125 -17.26 -5.25 -3.15
C ALA A 125 -16.61 -6.64 -3.02
N VAL A 126 -16.89 -7.55 -3.95
CA VAL A 126 -16.25 -8.86 -4.01
C VAL A 126 -14.74 -8.70 -4.24
N THR A 127 -14.33 -7.85 -5.17
CA THR A 127 -12.90 -7.60 -5.43
C THR A 127 -12.17 -7.11 -4.18
N VAL A 128 -12.72 -6.14 -3.45
CA VAL A 128 -12.09 -5.63 -2.22
C VAL A 128 -11.98 -6.73 -1.15
N ARG A 129 -13.03 -7.54 -0.96
CA ARG A 129 -13.05 -8.59 0.07
C ARG A 129 -12.19 -9.81 -0.25
N THR A 130 -11.95 -10.08 -1.55
CA THR A 130 -11.17 -11.23 -1.98
C THR A 130 -9.72 -10.93 -2.29
N SER A 131 -9.30 -9.67 -2.16
CA SER A 131 -7.91 -9.25 -2.36
C SER A 131 -7.10 -9.48 -1.09
N GLU A 132 -5.96 -10.11 -1.24
CA GLU A 132 -5.06 -10.52 -0.17
C GLU A 132 -3.66 -10.00 -0.46
N LEU A 133 -3.06 -9.29 0.50
CA LEU A 133 -1.68 -8.83 0.45
C LEU A 133 -0.96 -9.34 1.70
N VAL A 134 0.00 -10.21 1.52
CA VAL A 134 0.71 -10.86 2.62
C VAL A 134 2.21 -10.75 2.42
N ILE A 135 2.91 -10.41 3.48
CA ILE A 135 4.37 -10.42 3.57
C ILE A 135 4.77 -11.62 4.41
N THR A 136 5.65 -12.43 3.86
CA THR A 136 6.24 -13.58 4.56
C THR A 136 7.71 -13.30 4.88
N ASP A 137 8.36 -14.22 5.53
CA ASP A 137 9.80 -14.17 5.79
C ASP A 137 10.68 -14.32 4.53
N ARG A 138 10.09 -14.70 3.37
CA ARG A 138 10.82 -14.96 2.11
C ARG A 138 10.37 -14.13 0.93
N ARG A 139 9.07 -13.86 0.82
CA ARG A 139 8.46 -13.19 -0.35
C ARG A 139 7.26 -12.34 0.03
N VAL A 140 6.92 -11.45 -0.89
CA VAL A 140 5.66 -10.70 -0.88
C VAL A 140 4.69 -11.42 -1.80
N LEU A 141 3.49 -11.70 -1.30
CA LEU A 141 2.39 -12.33 -2.03
C LEU A 141 1.25 -11.32 -2.11
N ILE A 142 0.86 -10.99 -3.33
CA ILE A 142 -0.26 -10.08 -3.57
C ILE A 142 -1.22 -10.75 -4.54
N LYS A 143 -2.49 -10.80 -4.16
CA LYS A 143 -3.58 -11.24 -5.02
C LYS A 143 -4.66 -10.18 -5.01
N VAL A 144 -4.96 -9.64 -6.18
CA VAL A 144 -6.02 -8.65 -6.38
C VAL A 144 -7.05 -9.19 -7.36
N GLY A 145 -8.33 -8.98 -7.02
CA GLY A 145 -9.46 -9.32 -7.87
C GLY A 145 -10.01 -10.72 -7.67
N PHE A 146 -11.26 -10.88 -8.09
CA PHE A 146 -12.00 -12.15 -8.04
C PHE A 146 -12.24 -12.72 -9.43
N ILE A 147 -12.79 -11.93 -10.35
CA ILE A 147 -13.09 -12.35 -11.72
C ILE A 147 -11.83 -12.34 -12.57
N GLN A 148 -11.13 -11.19 -12.59
CA GLN A 148 -9.79 -11.07 -13.17
C GLN A 148 -8.81 -11.10 -12.01
N ARG A 149 -8.07 -12.19 -11.88
CA ARG A 149 -7.10 -12.37 -10.82
C ARG A 149 -5.75 -11.87 -11.30
N HIS A 150 -5.22 -10.88 -10.61
CA HIS A 150 -3.83 -10.47 -10.75
C HIS A 150 -3.06 -10.97 -9.52
N THR A 151 -2.11 -11.83 -9.76
CA THR A 151 -1.24 -12.38 -8.71
C THR A 151 0.17 -11.89 -8.93
N PHE A 152 0.79 -11.39 -7.87
CA PHE A 152 2.16 -10.94 -7.88
C PHE A 152 2.92 -11.61 -6.74
N GLU A 153 4.06 -12.18 -7.07
CA GLU A 153 4.96 -12.80 -6.11
C GLU A 153 6.37 -12.29 -6.36
N MET A 154 7.02 -11.80 -5.32
CA MET A 154 8.41 -11.35 -5.41
C MET A 154 9.17 -11.74 -4.14
N PHE A 155 10.33 -12.36 -4.30
CA PHE A 155 11.22 -12.64 -3.18
C PHE A 155 11.75 -11.34 -2.58
N ILE A 156 11.79 -11.26 -1.25
CA ILE A 156 12.27 -10.08 -0.53
C ILE A 156 13.69 -9.71 -0.93
N SER A 157 14.54 -10.69 -1.18
CA SER A 157 15.93 -10.51 -1.67
C SER A 157 16.01 -9.89 -3.08
N LYS A 158 14.91 -9.85 -3.81
CA LYS A 158 14.82 -9.24 -5.15
C LYS A 158 14.15 -7.88 -5.16
N ILE A 159 13.69 -7.39 -4.01
CA ILE A 159 13.09 -6.06 -3.88
C ILE A 159 14.23 -5.04 -3.71
N GLU A 160 14.31 -4.11 -4.65
CA GLU A 160 15.27 -3.02 -4.64
C GLU A 160 14.74 -1.81 -3.85
N SER A 161 13.49 -1.45 -4.10
CA SER A 161 12.86 -0.32 -3.41
C SER A 161 11.34 -0.49 -3.28
N VAL A 162 10.80 0.13 -2.23
CA VAL A 162 9.35 0.21 -2.00
C VAL A 162 8.97 1.67 -1.82
N ALA A 163 8.19 2.21 -2.75
CA ALA A 163 7.68 3.57 -2.69
C ALA A 163 6.21 3.57 -2.25
N VAL A 164 5.83 4.58 -1.45
CA VAL A 164 4.45 4.76 -0.98
C VAL A 164 3.97 6.14 -1.39
N PHE A 165 2.84 6.19 -2.09
CA PHE A 165 2.18 7.42 -2.51
C PHE A 165 0.84 7.55 -1.80
N GLN A 166 0.68 8.64 -1.05
CA GLN A 166 -0.57 8.96 -0.36
C GLN A 166 -1.02 10.36 -0.72
N SER A 167 -2.25 10.48 -1.22
CA SER A 167 -2.94 11.77 -1.38
C SER A 167 -3.35 12.35 -0.02
N MET A 168 -3.86 13.58 0.02
CA MET A 168 -4.40 14.16 1.26
C MET A 168 -5.52 13.30 1.86
N LEU A 169 -6.45 12.84 1.03
CA LEU A 169 -7.50 11.90 1.46
C LEU A 169 -6.92 10.55 1.86
N GLY A 170 -5.86 10.08 1.17
CA GLY A 170 -5.15 8.86 1.50
C GLY A 170 -4.52 8.91 2.91
N ARG A 171 -4.02 10.06 3.33
CA ARG A 171 -3.50 10.26 4.69
C ARG A 171 -4.62 10.29 5.73
N LEU A 172 -5.74 10.98 5.41
CA LEU A 172 -6.87 11.09 6.32
C LEU A 172 -7.53 9.72 6.59
N PHE A 173 -7.69 8.90 5.56
CA PHE A 173 -8.34 7.58 5.64
C PHE A 173 -7.35 6.42 5.71
N ASN A 174 -6.04 6.71 5.81
CA ASN A 174 -4.97 5.70 5.92
C ASN A 174 -4.94 4.68 4.78
N TYR A 175 -5.03 5.16 3.54
CA TYR A 175 -4.82 4.33 2.34
C TYR A 175 -3.83 4.99 1.37
N GLY A 176 -3.29 4.20 0.43
CA GLY A 176 -2.36 4.71 -0.57
C GLY A 176 -1.98 3.68 -1.62
N THR A 177 -1.12 4.10 -2.51
CA THR A 177 -0.52 3.25 -3.54
C THR A 177 0.87 2.81 -3.08
N VAL A 178 1.15 1.53 -3.18
CA VAL A 178 2.48 0.97 -2.94
C VAL A 178 3.06 0.50 -4.26
N GLU A 179 4.23 0.97 -4.60
CA GLU A 179 5.02 0.54 -5.76
C GLU A 179 6.22 -0.28 -5.26
N ILE A 180 6.34 -1.50 -5.77
CA ILE A 180 7.44 -2.41 -5.47
C ILE A 180 8.30 -2.53 -6.70
N ARG A 181 9.59 -2.22 -6.57
CA ARG A 181 10.58 -2.38 -7.65
C ARG A 181 11.53 -3.52 -7.33
N GLY A 182 11.67 -4.40 -8.30
CA GLY A 182 12.59 -5.51 -8.23
C GLY A 182 13.90 -5.25 -8.96
N THR A 183 14.93 -6.00 -8.59
CA THR A 183 16.22 -6.04 -9.29
C THR A 183 15.98 -6.51 -10.73
N GLY A 184 16.40 -5.70 -11.72
CA GLY A 184 16.16 -5.98 -13.14
C GLY A 184 15.11 -5.10 -13.80
N GLY A 185 14.64 -4.05 -13.09
CA GLY A 185 13.77 -3.01 -13.65
C GLY A 185 12.29 -3.35 -13.69
N SER A 186 11.87 -4.50 -13.15
CA SER A 186 10.44 -4.79 -12.98
C SER A 186 9.86 -3.91 -11.88
N SER A 187 8.74 -3.26 -12.14
CA SER A 187 8.00 -2.51 -11.13
C SER A 187 6.51 -2.83 -11.21
N GLU A 188 5.90 -3.00 -10.05
CA GLU A 188 4.46 -3.21 -9.92
C GLU A 188 3.89 -2.23 -8.89
N SER A 189 2.72 -1.67 -9.21
CA SER A 189 2.07 -0.70 -8.36
C SER A 189 0.67 -1.19 -7.97
N PHE A 190 0.38 -1.13 -6.69
CA PHE A 190 -0.87 -1.58 -6.10
C PHE A 190 -1.58 -0.39 -5.46
N ALA A 191 -2.70 0.00 -6.04
CA ALA A 191 -3.47 1.15 -5.57
C ALA A 191 -4.37 0.79 -4.38
N THR A 192 -4.68 1.81 -3.58
CA THR A 192 -5.71 1.76 -2.53
C THR A 192 -5.47 0.68 -1.47
N ILE A 193 -4.19 0.42 -1.15
CA ILE A 193 -3.82 -0.49 -0.05
C ILE A 193 -4.16 0.18 1.28
N ALA A 194 -4.74 -0.59 2.21
CA ALA A 194 -4.96 -0.15 3.58
C ALA A 194 -3.64 -0.12 4.35
N ALA A 195 -3.42 0.94 5.14
CA ALA A 195 -2.22 1.11 5.95
C ALA A 195 -0.90 0.89 5.17
N PRO A 196 -0.61 1.67 4.10
CA PRO A 196 0.51 1.41 3.21
C PRO A 196 1.89 1.62 3.85
N LEU A 197 2.00 2.51 4.86
CA LEU A 197 3.24 2.74 5.58
C LEU A 197 3.66 1.52 6.42
N PRO A 198 2.79 0.95 7.28
CA PRO A 198 3.08 -0.32 7.97
C PRO A 198 3.45 -1.47 7.03
N PHE A 199 2.82 -1.52 5.84
CA PHE A 199 3.14 -2.52 4.82
C PHE A 199 4.58 -2.36 4.30
N ARG A 200 4.99 -1.13 3.94
CA ARG A 200 6.36 -0.83 3.54
C ARG A 200 7.36 -1.18 4.66
N ASP A 201 7.06 -0.74 5.89
CA ASP A 201 7.95 -0.93 7.03
C ASP A 201 8.14 -2.43 7.35
N ALA A 202 7.09 -3.24 7.16
CA ALA A 202 7.18 -4.69 7.29
C ALA A 202 8.14 -5.31 6.25
N ILE A 203 8.11 -4.86 5.00
CA ILE A 203 9.06 -5.33 3.96
C ILE A 203 10.48 -4.96 4.36
N GLN A 204 10.73 -3.72 4.74
CA GLN A 204 12.07 -3.24 5.13
C GLN A 204 12.62 -3.98 6.35
N LEU A 205 11.77 -4.30 7.33
CA LEU A 205 12.17 -5.08 8.49
C LEU A 205 12.66 -6.49 8.08
N VAL A 206 11.92 -7.15 7.21
CA VAL A 206 12.32 -8.49 6.74
C VAL A 206 13.61 -8.43 5.92
N GLN A 207 13.78 -7.41 5.06
CA GLN A 207 15.03 -7.19 4.32
C GLN A 207 16.22 -7.05 5.27
N SER A 208 16.12 -6.17 6.25
CA SER A 208 17.20 -5.93 7.21
C SER A 208 17.52 -7.14 8.09
N SER A 209 16.55 -8.01 8.35
CA SER A 209 16.75 -9.26 9.08
C SER A 209 17.41 -10.34 8.24
N SER A 210 17.18 -10.35 6.92
CA SER A 210 17.79 -11.33 6.00
C SER A 210 19.26 -11.02 5.70
N GLU A 211 19.65 -9.74 5.70
CA GLU A 211 21.05 -9.30 5.52
C GLU A 211 21.96 -9.62 6.71
N ARG A 212 21.38 -9.83 7.88
CA ARG A 212 22.14 -10.16 9.11
C ARG A 212 22.39 -11.65 9.33
N ARG A 213 21.87 -12.50 8.47
CA ARG A 213 22.08 -13.97 8.53
C ARG A 213 23.17 -14.42 7.58
#